data_0f7f4dfc442e53f8174442f289cd06f3
#
_entry.id   0f7f4dfc442e53f8174442f289cd06f3
#
_cell.length_a   1.000
_cell.length_b   1.000
_cell.length_c   1.000
_cell.angle_alpha   90.00
_cell.angle_beta   90.00
_cell.angle_gamma   90.00
#
_symmetry.space_group_name_H-M   'P 1'
#
loop_
_entity.id
_entity.type
_entity.pdbx_description
1 polymer ?
#
loop_
_entity_poly.entity_id
_entity_poly.type
_entity_poly.pdbx_seq_one_letter_code
_entity_poly.pdbx_strand_id
1 'polypeptide(L)'
;MQEIPLWYWLIVFFGLGACVGSFYNVIVYRMPRGISLINPPSHCPLCKKRIPIYYNLPIVGWLWLRGKSACCKQPISIIYPIGESLCGLLGALALYSASGFGTDLTRPVLAPETWANAAAMFWLLLGAYPVCAVDYKYKLIPDSISVVGIVAGLLISLVPGGITPLQSLLGAVLAGGGLYLLGWVATKVLKKDAMGFGDVKLLAGYGALMGVTGAVETLLVAAMLGVLVMVPYGMIKNKAASAKANGAVNSAAKNENDSENEENGQIPFGPFLAIAAPVMYLWGDALFSLYVNYVFG
;
A
#
# COMPACT_ATOMS: atom_id res chain seq x y z
N MET A 1 36.08 14.59 -2.55
CA MET A 1 34.73 14.81 -1.95
C MET A 1 34.52 13.68 -0.96
N GLN A 2 34.21 13.98 0.30
CA GLN A 2 33.86 12.93 1.27
C GLN A 2 32.53 12.29 0.80
N GLU A 3 32.59 11.00 0.56
CA GLU A 3 31.40 10.24 0.16
C GLU A 3 30.46 10.08 1.35
N ILE A 4 29.20 10.42 1.15
CA ILE A 4 28.19 10.42 2.22
C ILE A 4 27.83 8.96 2.57
N PRO A 5 27.96 8.53 3.83
CA PRO A 5 27.75 7.16 4.25
C PRO A 5 26.25 6.76 4.21
N LEU A 6 25.98 5.46 4.10
CA LEU A 6 24.63 4.90 4.01
C LEU A 6 23.75 5.31 5.20
N TRP A 7 24.26 5.32 6.44
CA TRP A 7 23.48 5.68 7.63
C TRP A 7 22.85 7.09 7.53
N TYR A 8 23.55 8.04 6.90
CA TYR A 8 23.00 9.39 6.68
C TYR A 8 21.75 9.33 5.78
N TRP A 9 21.85 8.58 4.69
CA TRP A 9 20.75 8.44 3.75
C TRP A 9 19.58 7.65 4.34
N LEU A 10 19.83 6.68 5.24
CA LEU A 10 18.78 5.99 5.97
C LEU A 10 17.97 6.97 6.84
N ILE A 11 18.62 7.92 7.50
CA ILE A 11 17.93 8.98 8.27
C ILE A 11 17.10 9.87 7.35
N VAL A 12 17.65 10.26 6.18
CA VAL A 12 16.93 11.06 5.18
C VAL A 12 15.68 10.30 4.67
N PHE A 13 15.84 9.03 4.32
CA PHE A 13 14.72 8.21 3.84
C PHE A 13 13.66 7.94 4.94
N PHE A 14 14.10 7.82 6.18
CA PHE A 14 13.16 7.78 7.31
C PHE A 14 12.35 9.10 7.39
N GLY A 15 13.01 10.24 7.33
CA GLY A 15 12.34 11.54 7.35
C GLY A 15 11.37 11.73 6.19
N LEU A 16 11.79 11.38 4.97
CA LEU A 16 10.92 11.40 3.78
C LEU A 16 9.74 10.46 3.93
N GLY A 17 9.97 9.23 4.39
CA GLY A 17 8.91 8.26 4.65
C GLY A 17 7.90 8.76 5.68
N ALA A 18 8.36 9.36 6.77
CA ALA A 18 7.48 9.94 7.78
C ALA A 18 6.64 11.11 7.23
N CYS A 19 7.22 11.96 6.37
CA CYS A 19 6.48 13.03 5.69
C CYS A 19 5.39 12.47 4.76
N VAL A 20 5.71 11.45 3.97
CA VAL A 20 4.75 10.75 3.12
C VAL A 20 3.67 10.07 3.97
N GLY A 21 4.03 9.45 5.08
CA GLY A 21 3.10 8.84 6.04
C GLY A 21 2.11 9.84 6.63
N SER A 22 2.57 11.05 6.95
CA SER A 22 1.70 12.14 7.39
C SER A 22 0.68 12.53 6.32
N PHE A 23 1.09 12.59 5.06
CA PHE A 23 0.19 12.82 3.94
C PHE A 23 -0.77 11.64 3.70
N TYR A 24 -0.31 10.42 3.86
CA TYR A 24 -1.15 9.22 3.74
C TYR A 24 -2.26 9.17 4.81
N ASN A 25 -1.99 9.62 6.02
CA ASN A 25 -3.03 9.82 7.03
C ASN A 25 -4.16 10.75 6.54
N VAL A 26 -3.80 11.79 5.77
CA VAL A 26 -4.79 12.69 5.14
C VAL A 26 -5.58 11.96 4.05
N ILE A 27 -4.93 11.17 3.20
CA ILE A 27 -5.60 10.36 2.16
C ILE A 27 -6.59 9.39 2.80
N VAL A 28 -6.16 8.60 3.78
CA VAL A 28 -7.01 7.62 4.49
C VAL A 28 -8.24 8.27 5.13
N TYR A 29 -8.09 9.48 5.66
CA TYR A 29 -9.20 10.19 6.28
C TYR A 29 -10.12 10.87 5.27
N ARG A 30 -9.58 11.62 4.29
CA ARG A 30 -10.33 12.51 3.40
C ARG A 30 -10.92 11.84 2.19
N MET A 31 -10.15 10.96 1.54
CA MET A 31 -10.53 10.36 0.27
C MET A 31 -11.86 9.58 0.34
N PRO A 32 -12.08 8.68 1.33
CA PRO A 32 -13.34 7.95 1.40
C PRO A 32 -14.56 8.83 1.72
N ARG A 33 -14.32 10.06 2.16
CA ARG A 33 -15.38 11.05 2.49
C ARG A 33 -15.60 12.07 1.37
N GLY A 34 -14.91 11.90 0.22
CA GLY A 34 -15.01 12.85 -0.89
C GLY A 34 -14.45 14.25 -0.58
N ILE A 35 -13.61 14.38 0.46
CA ILE A 35 -13.01 15.65 0.86
C ILE A 35 -11.74 15.89 0.06
N SER A 36 -11.56 17.11 -0.46
CA SER A 36 -10.34 17.47 -1.19
C SER A 36 -9.07 17.24 -0.37
N LEU A 37 -8.04 16.66 -1.01
CA LEU A 37 -6.74 16.41 -0.39
C LEU A 37 -5.93 17.71 -0.20
N ILE A 38 -6.24 18.75 -0.99
CA ILE A 38 -5.50 20.02 -1.02
C ILE A 38 -6.17 21.07 -0.13
N ASN A 39 -7.48 21.26 -0.28
CA ASN A 39 -8.25 22.26 0.45
C ASN A 39 -9.38 21.64 1.29
N PRO A 40 -9.58 22.10 2.52
CA PRO A 40 -8.80 23.09 3.28
C PRO A 40 -7.46 22.52 3.76
N PRO A 41 -6.47 23.38 4.10
CA PRO A 41 -5.20 22.93 4.71
C PRO A 41 -5.45 22.23 6.06
N SER A 42 -4.39 21.64 6.64
CA SER A 42 -4.48 20.94 7.93
C SER A 42 -5.08 21.85 9.02
N HIS A 43 -6.15 21.41 9.62
CA HIS A 43 -6.90 22.15 10.63
C HIS A 43 -7.37 21.24 11.76
N CYS A 44 -7.61 21.81 12.92
CA CYS A 44 -8.18 21.08 14.05
C CYS A 44 -9.61 20.64 13.71
N PRO A 45 -9.97 19.35 13.88
CA PRO A 45 -11.31 18.88 13.53
C PRO A 45 -12.42 19.51 14.36
N LEU A 46 -12.13 19.95 15.58
CA LEU A 46 -13.10 20.54 16.50
C LEU A 46 -13.24 22.04 16.33
N CYS A 47 -12.16 22.82 16.51
CA CYS A 47 -12.23 24.27 16.47
C CYS A 47 -11.96 24.86 15.08
N LYS A 48 -11.67 24.03 14.06
CA LYS A 48 -11.41 24.42 12.66
C LYS A 48 -10.21 25.37 12.47
N LYS A 49 -9.48 25.70 13.54
CA LYS A 49 -8.29 26.56 13.45
C LYS A 49 -7.19 25.85 12.66
N ARG A 50 -6.53 26.57 11.75
CA ARG A 50 -5.41 26.06 10.93
C ARG A 50 -4.25 25.63 11.82
N ILE A 51 -3.62 24.50 11.48
CA ILE A 51 -2.44 23.98 12.16
C ILE A 51 -1.20 24.62 11.51
N PRO A 52 -0.33 25.32 12.26
CA PRO A 52 0.94 25.81 11.77
C PRO A 52 1.85 24.66 11.30
N ILE A 53 2.68 24.90 10.27
CA ILE A 53 3.53 23.89 9.63
C ILE A 53 4.46 23.19 10.63
N TYR A 54 5.03 23.92 11.59
CA TYR A 54 5.93 23.36 12.61
C TYR A 54 5.23 22.39 13.59
N TYR A 55 3.93 22.49 13.79
CA TYR A 55 3.15 21.49 14.54
C TYR A 55 2.66 20.33 13.67
N ASN A 56 2.82 20.44 12.35
CA ASN A 56 2.50 19.39 11.40
C ASN A 56 3.74 18.58 10.98
N LEU A 57 4.90 18.81 11.63
CA LEU A 57 6.08 17.98 11.44
C LEU A 57 5.79 16.55 11.92
N PRO A 58 6.00 15.54 11.07
CA PRO A 58 5.69 14.15 11.41
C PRO A 58 6.39 13.73 12.70
N ILE A 59 5.69 12.98 13.54
CA ILE A 59 6.15 12.46 14.83
C ILE A 59 6.49 13.59 15.82
N VAL A 60 7.38 14.51 15.40
CA VAL A 60 7.91 15.59 16.24
C VAL A 60 6.80 16.54 16.71
N GLY A 61 5.88 16.91 15.83
CA GLY A 61 4.75 17.79 16.18
C GLY A 61 3.87 17.18 17.28
N TRP A 62 3.58 15.88 17.17
CA TRP A 62 2.78 15.16 18.17
C TRP A 62 3.51 15.04 19.50
N LEU A 63 4.80 14.71 19.50
CA LEU A 63 5.64 14.61 20.71
C LEU A 63 5.76 15.96 21.41
N TRP A 64 6.02 17.04 20.65
CA TRP A 64 6.13 18.41 21.19
C TRP A 64 4.84 18.86 21.86
N LEU A 65 3.71 18.55 21.24
CA LEU A 65 2.39 18.90 21.78
C LEU A 65 1.89 17.88 22.83
N ARG A 66 2.66 16.85 23.16
CA ARG A 66 2.31 15.78 24.11
C ARG A 66 0.95 15.16 23.80
N GLY A 67 0.69 14.93 22.50
CA GLY A 67 -0.55 14.32 22.02
C GLY A 67 -1.79 15.20 22.15
N LYS A 68 -1.67 16.53 22.30
CA LYS A 68 -2.80 17.46 22.42
C LYS A 68 -2.72 18.57 21.38
N SER A 69 -3.87 18.99 20.86
CA SER A 69 -3.91 20.10 19.90
C SER A 69 -3.42 21.43 20.50
N ALA A 70 -2.66 22.20 19.75
CA ALA A 70 -2.12 23.47 20.20
C ALA A 70 -3.22 24.51 20.53
N CYS A 71 -4.36 24.45 19.81
CA CYS A 71 -5.42 25.43 19.85
C CYS A 71 -6.44 25.21 20.97
N CYS A 72 -6.95 23.98 21.15
CA CYS A 72 -8.04 23.67 22.09
C CYS A 72 -7.71 22.55 23.07
N LYS A 73 -6.44 22.08 23.09
CA LYS A 73 -5.90 21.08 23.99
C LYS A 73 -6.59 19.70 23.94
N GLN A 74 -7.38 19.44 22.90
CA GLN A 74 -8.01 18.14 22.69
C GLN A 74 -6.98 17.07 22.30
N PRO A 75 -7.21 15.80 22.71
CA PRO A 75 -6.29 14.72 22.40
C PRO A 75 -6.20 14.44 20.90
N ILE A 76 -4.98 14.23 20.41
CA ILE A 76 -4.69 13.79 19.05
C ILE A 76 -4.40 12.30 19.12
N SER A 77 -5.08 11.50 18.29
CA SER A 77 -4.92 10.05 18.26
C SER A 77 -3.46 9.64 18.03
N ILE A 78 -3.01 8.64 18.77
CA ILE A 78 -1.68 8.05 18.63
C ILE A 78 -1.49 7.30 17.29
N ILE A 79 -2.56 7.01 16.58
CA ILE A 79 -2.50 6.36 15.25
C ILE A 79 -1.74 7.23 14.24
N TYR A 80 -1.80 8.57 14.36
CA TYR A 80 -1.07 9.48 13.47
C TYR A 80 0.46 9.29 13.56
N PRO A 81 1.11 9.49 14.72
CA PRO A 81 2.56 9.29 14.82
C PRO A 81 2.98 7.82 14.61
N ILE A 82 2.13 6.83 14.91
CA ILE A 82 2.42 5.43 14.59
C ILE A 82 2.48 5.23 13.08
N GLY A 83 1.50 5.71 12.32
CA GLY A 83 1.51 5.62 10.85
C GLY A 83 2.71 6.36 10.23
N GLU A 84 3.05 7.53 10.75
CA GLU A 84 4.21 8.31 10.33
C GLU A 84 5.52 7.57 10.62
N SER A 85 5.66 6.98 11.81
CA SER A 85 6.84 6.20 12.19
C SER A 85 6.98 4.93 11.35
N LEU A 86 5.87 4.23 11.11
CA LEU A 86 5.85 3.06 10.25
C LEU A 86 6.31 3.40 8.84
N CYS A 87 5.76 4.46 8.23
CA CYS A 87 6.19 4.90 6.91
C CYS A 87 7.65 5.37 6.91
N GLY A 88 8.13 6.00 7.98
CA GLY A 88 9.54 6.34 8.15
C GLY A 88 10.44 5.10 8.14
N LEU A 89 10.09 4.08 8.91
CA LEU A 89 10.83 2.80 8.95
C LEU A 89 10.80 2.09 7.59
N LEU A 90 9.65 2.05 6.92
CA LEU A 90 9.51 1.47 5.58
C LEU A 90 10.33 2.25 4.55
N GLY A 91 10.40 3.58 4.67
CA GLY A 91 11.25 4.40 3.81
C GLY A 91 12.74 4.08 3.99
N ALA A 92 13.22 3.98 5.23
CA ALA A 92 14.59 3.56 5.50
C ALA A 92 14.85 2.12 5.01
N LEU A 93 13.90 1.21 5.20
CA LEU A 93 13.99 -0.17 4.72
C LEU A 93 14.08 -0.24 3.19
N ALA A 94 13.39 0.64 2.46
CA ALA A 94 13.47 0.71 1.01
C ALA A 94 14.89 0.96 0.51
N LEU A 95 15.60 1.92 1.10
CA LEU A 95 17.00 2.18 0.75
C LEU A 95 17.93 1.06 1.22
N TYR A 96 17.70 0.56 2.43
CA TYR A 96 18.51 -0.51 2.99
C TYR A 96 18.44 -1.79 2.13
N SER A 97 17.26 -2.16 1.67
CA SER A 97 17.05 -3.31 0.78
C SER A 97 17.73 -3.10 -0.58
N ALA A 98 17.54 -1.91 -1.19
CA ALA A 98 18.17 -1.57 -2.47
C ALA A 98 19.71 -1.53 -2.38
N SER A 99 20.24 -1.27 -1.20
CA SER A 99 21.68 -1.33 -0.94
C SER A 99 22.21 -2.76 -0.68
N GLY A 100 21.39 -3.80 -0.80
CA GLY A 100 21.77 -5.22 -0.69
C GLY A 100 21.90 -5.73 0.75
N PHE A 101 21.18 -5.15 1.73
CA PHE A 101 21.16 -5.58 3.14
C PHE A 101 22.57 -5.70 3.78
N GLY A 102 23.52 -4.89 3.34
CA GLY A 102 24.89 -4.96 3.85
C GLY A 102 25.02 -4.44 5.29
N THR A 103 25.88 -5.07 6.08
CA THR A 103 26.13 -4.69 7.48
C THR A 103 27.00 -3.42 7.63
N ASP A 104 27.76 -3.07 6.60
CA ASP A 104 28.60 -1.86 6.61
C ASP A 104 27.75 -0.63 6.26
N LEU A 105 27.30 0.08 7.29
CA LEU A 105 26.53 1.31 7.17
C LEU A 105 27.40 2.54 6.85
N THR A 106 28.73 2.39 6.82
CA THR A 106 29.66 3.50 6.48
C THR A 106 29.95 3.58 5.00
N ARG A 107 29.60 2.54 4.22
CA ARG A 107 29.79 2.50 2.77
C ARG A 107 29.01 3.61 2.07
N PRO A 108 29.55 4.23 1.04
CA PRO A 108 28.85 5.22 0.24
C PRO A 108 27.81 4.57 -0.69
N VAL A 109 26.73 5.29 -0.97
CA VAL A 109 25.69 4.90 -1.93
C VAL A 109 25.92 5.70 -3.21
N LEU A 110 26.59 5.09 -4.19
CA LEU A 110 27.01 5.79 -5.41
C LEU A 110 26.28 5.33 -6.68
N ALA A 111 25.90 4.04 -6.75
CA ALA A 111 25.34 3.46 -7.96
C ALA A 111 23.93 4.01 -8.29
N PRO A 112 23.69 4.53 -9.51
CA PRO A 112 22.37 5.05 -9.92
C PRO A 112 21.26 3.99 -9.77
N GLU A 113 21.57 2.73 -10.04
CA GLU A 113 20.66 1.60 -9.88
C GLU A 113 20.14 1.44 -8.46
N THR A 114 20.99 1.71 -7.45
CA THR A 114 20.57 1.66 -6.03
C THR A 114 19.50 2.71 -5.75
N TRP A 115 19.62 3.90 -6.31
CA TRP A 115 18.63 4.97 -6.15
C TRP A 115 17.32 4.66 -6.88
N ALA A 116 17.39 4.09 -8.10
CA ALA A 116 16.21 3.65 -8.83
C ALA A 116 15.44 2.57 -8.06
N ASN A 117 16.16 1.54 -7.60
CA ASN A 117 15.58 0.44 -6.82
C ASN A 117 15.04 0.94 -5.46
N ALA A 118 15.75 1.84 -4.79
CA ALA A 118 15.28 2.47 -3.55
C ALA A 118 13.99 3.26 -3.76
N ALA A 119 13.90 4.04 -4.85
CA ALA A 119 12.69 4.80 -5.19
C ALA A 119 11.50 3.88 -5.52
N ALA A 120 11.72 2.83 -6.31
CA ALA A 120 10.68 1.84 -6.61
C ALA A 120 10.19 1.13 -5.33
N MET A 121 11.12 0.65 -4.51
CA MET A 121 10.81 -0.02 -3.25
C MET A 121 10.14 0.92 -2.24
N PHE A 122 10.57 2.18 -2.19
CA PHE A 122 9.93 3.21 -1.37
C PHE A 122 8.47 3.39 -1.75
N TRP A 123 8.16 3.45 -3.05
CA TRP A 123 6.79 3.55 -3.52
C TRP A 123 5.96 2.30 -3.18
N LEU A 124 6.51 1.10 -3.40
CA LEU A 124 5.84 -0.17 -3.12
C LEU A 124 5.52 -0.33 -1.63
N LEU A 125 6.50 -0.10 -0.76
CA LEU A 125 6.33 -0.26 0.70
C LEU A 125 5.39 0.79 1.29
N LEU A 126 5.59 2.07 0.96
CA LEU A 126 4.79 3.14 1.54
C LEU A 126 3.36 3.14 0.97
N GLY A 127 3.21 2.85 -0.33
CA GLY A 127 1.90 2.75 -0.98
C GLY A 127 1.01 1.65 -0.41
N ALA A 128 1.60 0.61 0.18
CA ALA A 128 0.85 -0.45 0.84
C ALA A 128 0.01 0.06 2.02
N TYR A 129 0.50 1.04 2.79
CA TYR A 129 -0.21 1.57 3.95
C TYR A 129 -1.60 2.15 3.60
N PRO A 130 -1.74 3.17 2.70
CA PRO A 130 -3.04 3.72 2.36
C PRO A 130 -3.92 2.74 1.58
N VAL A 131 -3.35 1.87 0.74
CA VAL A 131 -4.11 0.82 0.05
C VAL A 131 -4.75 -0.12 1.06
N CYS A 132 -3.98 -0.68 1.99
CA CYS A 132 -4.50 -1.57 3.02
C CYS A 132 -5.54 -0.88 3.92
N ALA A 133 -5.27 0.36 4.37
CA ALA A 133 -6.13 1.07 5.29
C ALA A 133 -7.48 1.46 4.67
N VAL A 134 -7.50 1.86 3.39
CA VAL A 134 -8.72 2.32 2.70
C VAL A 134 -9.49 1.13 2.15
N ASP A 135 -8.83 0.19 1.48
CA ASP A 135 -9.49 -0.93 0.83
C ASP A 135 -10.13 -1.90 1.86
N TYR A 136 -9.45 -2.14 3.00
CA TYR A 136 -10.01 -2.96 4.07
C TYR A 136 -11.36 -2.42 4.59
N LYS A 137 -11.49 -1.09 4.72
CA LYS A 137 -12.67 -0.46 5.31
C LYS A 137 -13.72 -0.02 4.30
N TYR A 138 -13.28 0.49 3.16
CA TYR A 138 -14.16 1.15 2.18
C TYR A 138 -14.20 0.45 0.84
N LYS A 139 -13.37 -0.58 0.64
CA LYS A 139 -13.25 -1.33 -0.62
C LYS A 139 -12.97 -0.42 -1.82
N LEU A 140 -12.13 0.58 -1.59
CA LEU A 140 -11.71 1.57 -2.56
C LEU A 140 -10.18 1.63 -2.59
N ILE A 141 -9.61 1.67 -3.78
CA ILE A 141 -8.18 1.90 -3.96
C ILE A 141 -7.96 3.36 -4.37
N PRO A 142 -7.09 4.11 -3.63
CA PRO A 142 -6.83 5.51 -3.94
C PRO A 142 -6.18 5.70 -5.31
N ASP A 143 -6.83 6.44 -6.22
CA ASP A 143 -6.26 6.80 -7.52
C ASP A 143 -4.95 7.61 -7.38
N SER A 144 -4.84 8.40 -6.30
CA SER A 144 -3.60 9.09 -5.93
C SER A 144 -2.41 8.17 -5.68
N ILE A 145 -2.64 6.88 -5.41
CA ILE A 145 -1.57 5.89 -5.25
C ILE A 145 -1.36 5.11 -6.54
N SER A 146 -2.44 4.59 -7.14
CA SER A 146 -2.34 3.73 -8.33
C SER A 146 -1.89 4.52 -9.56
N VAL A 147 -2.53 5.65 -9.88
CA VAL A 147 -2.17 6.47 -11.06
C VAL A 147 -0.81 7.15 -10.89
N VAL A 148 -0.55 7.71 -9.69
CA VAL A 148 0.78 8.30 -9.42
C VAL A 148 1.86 7.21 -9.45
N GLY A 149 1.55 5.96 -9.04
CA GLY A 149 2.46 4.83 -9.15
C GLY A 149 2.86 4.50 -10.59
N ILE A 150 1.93 4.58 -11.55
CA ILE A 150 2.25 4.41 -12.98
C ILE A 150 3.25 5.49 -13.43
N VAL A 151 2.95 6.76 -13.12
CA VAL A 151 3.82 7.88 -13.49
C VAL A 151 5.18 7.77 -12.81
N ALA A 152 5.22 7.43 -11.52
CA ALA A 152 6.46 7.25 -10.78
C ALA A 152 7.31 6.12 -11.39
N GLY A 153 6.72 4.97 -11.74
CA GLY A 153 7.41 3.87 -12.39
C GLY A 153 8.05 4.27 -13.71
N LEU A 154 7.28 4.99 -14.56
CA LEU A 154 7.81 5.51 -15.83
C LEU A 154 8.94 6.52 -15.63
N LEU A 155 8.87 7.38 -14.61
CA LEU A 155 9.94 8.33 -14.31
C LEU A 155 11.18 7.63 -13.73
N ILE A 156 11.00 6.68 -12.82
CA ILE A 156 12.11 5.90 -12.24
C ILE A 156 12.83 5.10 -13.31
N SER A 157 12.12 4.58 -14.33
CA SER A 157 12.71 3.83 -15.44
C SER A 157 13.67 4.64 -16.32
N LEU A 158 13.67 5.97 -16.21
CA LEU A 158 14.65 6.83 -16.89
C LEU A 158 16.02 6.84 -16.19
N VAL A 159 16.11 6.34 -14.96
CA VAL A 159 17.38 6.23 -14.22
C VAL A 159 18.14 5.00 -14.73
N PRO A 160 19.44 5.17 -15.13
CA PRO A 160 20.24 4.04 -15.64
C PRO A 160 20.43 2.93 -14.58
N GLY A 161 20.43 1.68 -15.04
CA GLY A 161 20.70 0.50 -14.19
C GLY A 161 19.45 -0.14 -13.53
N GLY A 162 18.29 0.50 -13.62
CA GLY A 162 17.01 -0.07 -13.22
C GLY A 162 16.24 -0.69 -14.38
N ILE A 163 14.92 -0.82 -14.23
CA ILE A 163 14.01 -1.25 -15.29
C ILE A 163 14.06 -0.25 -16.47
N THR A 164 14.06 -0.75 -17.71
CA THR A 164 14.09 0.12 -18.89
C THR A 164 12.72 0.79 -19.13
N PRO A 165 12.67 1.98 -19.76
CA PRO A 165 11.40 2.67 -20.06
C PRO A 165 10.42 1.82 -20.87
N LEU A 166 10.93 1.00 -21.79
CA LEU A 166 10.09 0.08 -22.57
C LEU A 166 9.50 -1.03 -21.69
N GLN A 167 10.29 -1.62 -20.80
CA GLN A 167 9.83 -2.64 -19.85
C GLN A 167 8.80 -2.06 -18.87
N SER A 168 9.02 -0.84 -18.38
CA SER A 168 8.07 -0.11 -17.53
C SER A 168 6.74 0.12 -18.23
N LEU A 169 6.77 0.63 -19.45
CA LEU A 169 5.58 0.87 -20.25
C LEU A 169 4.81 -0.43 -20.58
N LEU A 170 5.54 -1.44 -21.07
CA LEU A 170 4.94 -2.75 -21.33
C LEU A 170 4.40 -3.40 -20.06
N GLY A 171 5.11 -3.25 -18.95
CA GLY A 171 4.67 -3.71 -17.63
C GLY A 171 3.33 -3.08 -17.23
N ALA A 172 3.20 -1.77 -17.33
CA ALA A 172 1.96 -1.07 -17.03
C ALA A 172 0.79 -1.52 -17.92
N VAL A 173 1.04 -1.55 -19.25
CA VAL A 173 -0.01 -1.86 -20.23
C VAL A 173 -0.42 -3.32 -20.19
N LEU A 174 0.53 -4.25 -20.14
CA LEU A 174 0.22 -5.69 -20.16
C LEU A 174 -0.29 -6.20 -18.81
N ALA A 175 0.24 -5.73 -17.69
CA ALA A 175 -0.28 -6.12 -16.38
C ALA A 175 -1.67 -5.53 -16.13
N GLY A 176 -1.84 -4.23 -16.31
CA GLY A 176 -3.14 -3.58 -16.15
C GLY A 176 -4.16 -4.05 -17.20
N GLY A 177 -3.78 -4.06 -18.48
CA GLY A 177 -4.65 -4.51 -19.58
C GLY A 177 -5.01 -5.98 -19.49
N GLY A 178 -4.06 -6.84 -19.12
CA GLY A 178 -4.30 -8.27 -18.90
C GLY A 178 -5.30 -8.52 -17.77
N LEU A 179 -5.12 -7.84 -16.63
CA LEU A 179 -6.04 -7.95 -15.51
C LEU A 179 -7.44 -7.38 -15.84
N TYR A 180 -7.48 -6.27 -16.58
CA TYR A 180 -8.75 -5.72 -17.08
C TYR A 180 -9.48 -6.71 -17.99
N LEU A 181 -8.76 -7.33 -18.93
CA LEU A 181 -9.34 -8.32 -19.83
C LEU A 181 -9.85 -9.55 -19.08
N LEU A 182 -9.09 -10.05 -18.11
CA LEU A 182 -9.51 -11.15 -17.24
C LEU A 182 -10.78 -10.79 -16.46
N GLY A 183 -10.84 -9.60 -15.86
CA GLY A 183 -12.00 -9.10 -15.15
C GLY A 183 -13.23 -8.97 -16.06
N TRP A 184 -13.04 -8.45 -17.28
CA TRP A 184 -14.12 -8.31 -18.25
C TRP A 184 -14.68 -9.68 -18.71
N VAL A 185 -13.81 -10.65 -18.99
CA VAL A 185 -14.24 -12.03 -19.32
C VAL A 185 -14.97 -12.66 -18.14
N ALA A 186 -14.40 -12.56 -16.93
CA ALA A 186 -15.03 -13.10 -15.72
C ALA A 186 -16.42 -12.48 -15.47
N THR A 187 -16.56 -11.17 -15.62
CA THR A 187 -17.86 -10.47 -15.48
C THR A 187 -18.89 -10.99 -16.50
N LYS A 188 -18.49 -11.23 -17.76
CA LYS A 188 -19.38 -11.81 -18.79
C LYS A 188 -19.80 -13.24 -18.46
N VAL A 189 -18.87 -14.06 -17.98
CA VAL A 189 -19.14 -15.47 -17.65
C VAL A 189 -19.99 -15.60 -16.39
N LEU A 190 -19.64 -14.85 -15.34
CA LEU A 190 -20.30 -14.93 -14.02
C LEU A 190 -21.56 -14.07 -13.93
N LYS A 191 -21.80 -13.18 -14.91
CA LYS A 191 -22.89 -12.18 -14.92
C LYS A 191 -22.96 -11.32 -13.65
N LYS A 192 -21.82 -11.09 -13.02
CA LYS A 192 -21.63 -10.23 -11.84
C LYS A 192 -20.31 -9.49 -11.99
N ASP A 193 -20.22 -8.30 -11.44
CA ASP A 193 -18.96 -7.57 -11.42
C ASP A 193 -17.90 -8.38 -10.67
N ALA A 194 -16.92 -8.91 -11.42
CA ALA A 194 -15.95 -9.87 -10.89
C ALA A 194 -14.74 -9.19 -10.24
N MET A 195 -14.43 -7.92 -10.61
CA MET A 195 -13.20 -7.25 -10.17
C MET A 195 -13.35 -5.73 -10.15
N GLY A 196 -12.74 -5.11 -9.13
CA GLY A 196 -12.68 -3.66 -9.01
C GLY A 196 -11.68 -3.04 -10.00
N PHE A 197 -12.08 -1.93 -10.65
CA PHE A 197 -11.18 -1.20 -11.55
C PHE A 197 -9.96 -0.59 -10.83
N GLY A 198 -10.05 -0.45 -9.50
CA GLY A 198 -8.94 -0.04 -8.64
C GLY A 198 -7.76 -1.01 -8.66
N ASP A 199 -8.04 -2.33 -8.60
CA ASP A 199 -7.01 -3.38 -8.65
C ASP A 199 -6.26 -3.38 -9.98
N VAL A 200 -6.97 -3.10 -11.08
CA VAL A 200 -6.39 -2.98 -12.42
C VAL A 200 -5.37 -1.84 -12.47
N LYS A 201 -5.74 -0.65 -11.97
CA LYS A 201 -4.84 0.51 -11.93
C LYS A 201 -3.66 0.26 -10.98
N LEU A 202 -3.89 -0.39 -9.86
CA LEU A 202 -2.84 -0.71 -8.89
C LEU A 202 -1.81 -1.66 -9.49
N LEU A 203 -2.27 -2.74 -10.16
CA LEU A 203 -1.39 -3.70 -10.81
C LEU A 203 -0.65 -3.07 -12.01
N ALA A 204 -1.28 -2.14 -12.74
CA ALA A 204 -0.60 -1.36 -13.78
C ALA A 204 0.55 -0.53 -13.19
N GLY A 205 0.35 0.09 -12.01
CA GLY A 205 1.41 0.80 -11.28
C GLY A 205 2.56 -0.11 -10.87
N TYR A 206 2.26 -1.31 -10.39
CA TYR A 206 3.29 -2.31 -10.07
C TYR A 206 4.02 -2.79 -11.33
N GLY A 207 3.29 -3.02 -12.43
CA GLY A 207 3.89 -3.33 -13.73
C GLY A 207 4.84 -2.24 -14.23
N ALA A 208 4.52 -0.97 -14.00
CA ALA A 208 5.41 0.15 -14.32
C ALA A 208 6.70 0.16 -13.48
N LEU A 209 6.65 -0.34 -12.24
CA LEU A 209 7.78 -0.35 -11.32
C LEU A 209 8.67 -1.60 -11.46
N MET A 210 8.11 -2.75 -11.83
CA MET A 210 8.81 -4.04 -11.80
C MET A 210 8.69 -4.85 -13.11
N GLY A 211 8.08 -4.28 -14.13
CA GLY A 211 7.87 -4.97 -15.42
C GLY A 211 6.74 -5.99 -15.39
N VAL A 212 6.56 -6.69 -16.54
CA VAL A 212 5.49 -7.67 -16.71
C VAL A 212 5.64 -8.86 -15.78
N THR A 213 6.85 -9.40 -15.68
CA THR A 213 7.15 -10.61 -14.88
C THR A 213 6.85 -10.37 -13.40
N GLY A 214 7.42 -9.32 -12.80
CA GLY A 214 7.18 -9.00 -11.41
C GLY A 214 5.71 -8.67 -11.09
N ALA A 215 4.98 -8.05 -12.03
CA ALA A 215 3.56 -7.81 -11.84
C ALA A 215 2.73 -9.10 -11.89
N VAL A 216 3.06 -10.05 -12.77
CA VAL A 216 2.41 -11.36 -12.85
C VAL A 216 2.69 -12.18 -11.58
N GLU A 217 3.93 -12.22 -11.14
CA GLU A 217 4.33 -12.87 -9.88
C GLU A 217 3.59 -12.28 -8.68
N THR A 218 3.50 -10.95 -8.63
CA THR A 218 2.73 -10.24 -7.61
C THR A 218 1.25 -10.66 -7.62
N LEU A 219 0.63 -10.74 -8.79
CA LEU A 219 -0.75 -11.15 -8.94
C LEU A 219 -0.97 -12.59 -8.46
N LEU A 220 -0.08 -13.51 -8.84
CA LEU A 220 -0.16 -14.91 -8.43
C LEU A 220 -0.02 -15.07 -6.92
N VAL A 221 0.98 -14.43 -6.32
CA VAL A 221 1.20 -14.48 -4.87
C VAL A 221 0.06 -13.81 -4.12
N ALA A 222 -0.44 -12.67 -4.59
CA ALA A 222 -1.60 -12.01 -4.00
C ALA A 222 -2.85 -12.89 -4.04
N ALA A 223 -3.09 -13.60 -5.15
CA ALA A 223 -4.19 -14.54 -5.27
C ALA A 223 -4.05 -15.72 -4.30
N MET A 224 -2.86 -16.29 -4.18
CA MET A 224 -2.57 -17.36 -3.22
C MET A 224 -2.78 -16.89 -1.77
N LEU A 225 -2.26 -15.72 -1.41
CA LEU A 225 -2.47 -15.14 -0.09
C LEU A 225 -3.96 -14.87 0.18
N GLY A 226 -4.68 -14.35 -0.81
CA GLY A 226 -6.12 -14.13 -0.73
C GLY A 226 -6.89 -15.42 -0.42
N VAL A 227 -6.60 -16.49 -1.14
CA VAL A 227 -7.21 -17.82 -0.89
C VAL A 227 -6.84 -18.34 0.50
N LEU A 228 -5.55 -18.29 0.85
CA LEU A 228 -5.04 -18.81 2.13
C LEU A 228 -5.66 -18.12 3.35
N VAL A 229 -5.93 -16.80 3.26
CA VAL A 229 -6.50 -16.02 4.36
C VAL A 229 -8.02 -16.05 4.35
N MET A 230 -8.64 -15.90 3.18
CA MET A 230 -10.09 -15.72 3.08
C MET A 230 -10.90 -17.00 3.18
N VAL A 231 -10.35 -18.14 2.73
CA VAL A 231 -11.07 -19.43 2.87
C VAL A 231 -11.25 -19.80 4.34
N PRO A 232 -10.20 -19.81 5.21
CA PRO A 232 -10.38 -20.08 6.63
C PRO A 232 -11.26 -19.02 7.33
N TYR A 233 -11.13 -17.75 6.98
CA TYR A 233 -11.94 -16.68 7.54
C TYR A 233 -13.43 -16.89 7.23
N GLY A 234 -13.78 -17.22 5.99
CA GLY A 234 -15.15 -17.54 5.58
C GLY A 234 -15.72 -18.75 6.30
N MET A 235 -14.92 -19.81 6.50
CA MET A 235 -15.32 -21.01 7.26
C MET A 235 -15.62 -20.68 8.72
N ILE A 236 -14.79 -19.85 9.36
CA ILE A 236 -14.98 -19.42 10.76
C ILE A 236 -16.24 -18.56 10.89
N LYS A 237 -16.43 -17.60 9.98
CA LYS A 237 -17.61 -16.71 9.98
C LYS A 237 -18.90 -17.51 9.79
N ASN A 238 -18.93 -18.46 8.87
CA ASN A 238 -20.10 -19.30 8.62
C ASN A 238 -20.43 -20.20 9.82
N LYS A 239 -19.41 -20.78 10.50
CA LYS A 239 -19.62 -21.54 11.74
C LYS A 239 -20.19 -20.68 12.86
N ALA A 240 -19.66 -19.45 13.04
CA ALA A 240 -20.16 -18.52 14.04
C ALA A 240 -21.60 -18.05 13.75
N ALA A 241 -21.95 -17.84 12.47
CA ALA A 241 -23.33 -17.51 12.05
C ALA A 241 -24.28 -18.66 12.30
N SER A 242 -23.88 -19.90 11.97
CA SER A 242 -24.70 -21.11 12.24
C SER A 242 -24.87 -21.36 13.73
N ALA A 243 -23.86 -21.13 14.55
CA ALA A 243 -23.96 -21.26 16.02
C ALA A 243 -24.91 -20.21 16.63
N LYS A 244 -24.91 -18.97 16.12
CA LYS A 244 -25.86 -17.93 16.53
C LYS A 244 -27.28 -18.25 16.07
N ALA A 245 -27.49 -18.79 14.86
CA ALA A 245 -28.81 -19.19 14.35
C ALA A 245 -29.42 -20.33 15.19
N ASN A 246 -28.62 -21.30 15.59
CA ASN A 246 -29.07 -22.42 16.43
C ASN A 246 -29.31 -22.02 17.90
N GLY A 247 -28.71 -20.91 18.40
CA GLY A 247 -28.95 -20.37 19.74
C GLY A 247 -30.10 -19.35 19.82
N ALA A 248 -30.60 -18.86 18.70
CA ALA A 248 -31.57 -17.76 18.63
C ALA A 248 -32.98 -18.20 18.30
N VAL A 249 -33.42 -19.36 18.82
CA VAL A 249 -34.86 -19.79 18.69
C VAL A 249 -35.79 -18.95 19.58
N ASN A 250 -35.28 -18.06 20.44
CA ASN A 250 -36.08 -17.28 21.38
C ASN A 250 -35.74 -15.79 21.49
N SER A 251 -35.61 -15.04 20.40
CA SER A 251 -35.68 -13.57 20.48
C SER A 251 -35.88 -12.94 19.11
N ALA A 252 -37.10 -12.65 18.77
CA ALA A 252 -37.49 -11.78 17.67
C ALA A 252 -37.15 -10.32 18.03
N ALA A 253 -35.99 -9.84 17.62
CA ALA A 253 -35.72 -8.42 17.42
C ALA A 253 -34.55 -8.32 16.42
N LYS A 254 -34.91 -8.27 15.15
CA LYS A 254 -33.97 -7.98 14.06
C LYS A 254 -33.64 -6.49 14.13
N ASN A 255 -32.46 -6.15 14.61
CA ASN A 255 -31.95 -4.78 14.49
C ASN A 255 -31.65 -4.50 13.02
N GLU A 256 -32.29 -3.49 12.45
CA GLU A 256 -32.13 -3.06 11.04
C GLU A 256 -30.70 -2.64 10.68
N ASN A 257 -29.82 -2.42 11.66
CA ASN A 257 -28.40 -2.09 11.47
C ASN A 257 -27.51 -3.29 11.07
N ASP A 258 -28.00 -4.53 11.13
CA ASP A 258 -27.24 -5.72 10.71
C ASP A 258 -27.40 -6.01 9.22
N SER A 259 -28.38 -5.42 8.54
CA SER A 259 -28.64 -5.63 7.11
C SER A 259 -27.68 -4.88 6.19
N GLU A 260 -27.07 -3.78 6.61
CA GLU A 260 -26.07 -3.04 5.80
C GLU A 260 -24.70 -3.76 5.69
N ASN A 261 -24.42 -4.72 6.57
CA ASN A 261 -23.16 -5.49 6.56
C ASN A 261 -23.22 -6.78 5.73
N GLU A 262 -24.38 -7.22 5.30
CA GLU A 262 -24.53 -8.44 4.48
C GLU A 262 -24.47 -8.21 2.97
N GLU A 263 -24.59 -6.96 2.49
CA GLU A 263 -24.76 -6.65 1.06
C GLU A 263 -23.46 -6.65 0.26
N ASN A 264 -22.28 -6.72 0.90
CA ASN A 264 -21.00 -6.71 0.18
C ASN A 264 -20.09 -7.88 0.56
N GLY A 265 -20.36 -9.05 -0.01
CA GLY A 265 -19.45 -10.20 0.00
C GLY A 265 -18.16 -9.98 -0.83
N GLN A 266 -17.84 -8.73 -1.21
CA GLN A 266 -16.62 -8.41 -1.91
C GLN A 266 -15.42 -8.44 -0.95
N ILE A 267 -14.45 -9.25 -1.29
CA ILE A 267 -13.20 -9.40 -0.57
C ILE A 267 -12.27 -8.26 -0.99
N PRO A 268 -11.68 -7.50 -0.06
CA PRO A 268 -10.68 -6.50 -0.41
C PRO A 268 -9.43 -7.20 -0.95
N PHE A 269 -9.15 -7.07 -2.25
CA PHE A 269 -8.00 -7.73 -2.90
C PHE A 269 -6.75 -6.84 -2.88
N GLY A 270 -6.94 -5.51 -2.82
CA GLY A 270 -5.86 -4.53 -2.77
C GLY A 270 -4.80 -4.79 -1.70
N PRO A 271 -5.13 -5.13 -0.44
CA PRO A 271 -4.15 -5.44 0.59
C PRO A 271 -3.22 -6.61 0.24
N PHE A 272 -3.73 -7.66 -0.41
CA PHE A 272 -2.91 -8.79 -0.83
C PHE A 272 -1.95 -8.41 -1.95
N LEU A 273 -2.39 -7.61 -2.92
CA LEU A 273 -1.54 -7.03 -3.96
C LEU A 273 -0.46 -6.13 -3.35
N ALA A 274 -0.85 -5.27 -2.41
CA ALA A 274 0.05 -4.29 -1.79
C ALA A 274 1.13 -4.94 -0.90
N ILE A 275 0.85 -6.09 -0.30
CA ILE A 275 1.82 -6.85 0.48
C ILE A 275 2.69 -7.72 -0.43
N ALA A 276 2.11 -8.34 -1.46
CA ALA A 276 2.85 -9.20 -2.37
C ALA A 276 3.89 -8.42 -3.21
N ALA A 277 3.56 -7.20 -3.65
CA ALA A 277 4.41 -6.43 -4.56
C ALA A 277 5.83 -6.17 -4.02
N PRO A 278 6.06 -5.64 -2.81
CA PRO A 278 7.42 -5.45 -2.30
C PRO A 278 8.16 -6.77 -2.07
N VAL A 279 7.45 -7.85 -1.72
CA VAL A 279 8.05 -9.17 -1.56
C VAL A 279 8.55 -9.70 -2.90
N MET A 280 7.72 -9.62 -3.95
CA MET A 280 8.10 -10.06 -5.29
C MET A 280 9.18 -9.18 -5.90
N TYR A 281 9.18 -7.88 -5.62
CA TYR A 281 10.26 -6.99 -6.04
C TYR A 281 11.63 -7.42 -5.50
N LEU A 282 11.70 -7.90 -4.25
CA LEU A 282 12.95 -8.29 -3.60
C LEU A 282 13.38 -9.73 -3.92
N TRP A 283 12.44 -10.65 -3.99
CA TRP A 283 12.74 -12.09 -4.03
C TRP A 283 12.08 -12.83 -5.20
N GLY A 284 11.38 -12.13 -6.11
CA GLY A 284 10.69 -12.76 -7.24
C GLY A 284 11.62 -13.63 -8.07
N ASP A 285 12.74 -13.07 -8.54
CA ASP A 285 13.73 -13.82 -9.33
C ASP A 285 14.30 -15.04 -8.60
N ALA A 286 14.57 -14.90 -7.28
CA ALA A 286 15.07 -16.00 -6.46
C ALA A 286 14.01 -17.10 -6.27
N LEU A 287 12.78 -16.73 -6.01
CA LEU A 287 11.67 -17.68 -5.86
C LEU A 287 11.35 -18.37 -7.17
N PHE A 288 11.36 -17.62 -8.28
CA PHE A 288 11.15 -18.19 -9.61
C PHE A 288 12.26 -19.17 -9.99
N SER A 289 13.52 -18.84 -9.73
CA SER A 289 14.65 -19.73 -9.99
C SER A 289 14.58 -21.00 -9.13
N LEU A 290 14.19 -20.90 -7.87
CA LEU A 290 13.96 -22.07 -7.00
C LEU A 290 12.85 -22.97 -7.55
N TYR A 291 11.75 -22.37 -8.01
CA TYR A 291 10.64 -23.11 -8.60
C TYR A 291 11.07 -23.86 -9.88
N VAL A 292 11.77 -23.17 -10.79
CA VAL A 292 12.26 -23.78 -12.03
C VAL A 292 13.22 -24.93 -11.75
N ASN A 293 14.16 -24.75 -10.82
CA ASN A 293 15.10 -25.81 -10.43
C ASN A 293 14.40 -27.01 -9.75
N TYR A 294 13.32 -26.76 -9.00
CA TYR A 294 12.56 -27.83 -8.36
C TYR A 294 11.71 -28.64 -9.36
N VAL A 295 11.15 -27.97 -10.39
CA VAL A 295 10.23 -28.61 -11.35
C VAL A 295 10.97 -29.25 -12.52
N PHE A 296 12.08 -28.66 -12.97
CA PHE A 296 12.77 -29.02 -14.20
C PHE A 296 14.24 -29.52 -13.97
N GLY A 297 14.77 -29.40 -12.76
CA GLY A 297 16.09 -29.90 -12.38
C GLY A 297 15.97 -31.24 -11.69
#